data_ae2bbb6274ec933688891fb22e51390d
#
_entry.id   ae2bbb6274ec933688891fb22e51390d
#
_cell.length_a   1.000
_cell.length_b   1.000
_cell.length_c   1.000
_cell.angle_alpha   90.00
_cell.angle_beta   90.00
_cell.angle_gamma   90.00
#
_symmetry.space_group_name_H-M   'P 1'
#
loop_
_entity.id
_entity.type
_entity.pdbx_description
1 polymer ?
#
loop_
_entity_poly.entity_id
_entity_poly.type
_entity_poly.pdbx_seq_one_letter_code
_entity_poly.pdbx_strand_id
1 'polypeptide(L)'
;MKMKIRVCQGVSGIIIVTMVTSFMLVYNNSSGDRSSSSSASSVSSHRSDGPVPSTKKPETLPRLQTPTLEGYTGVMDHKLLKMHCRTCALVTSSGQLTGSKRGEEIDRSECVIRMNDAPSINYQQDVGRRTSLRVIAHSSLQRVLRSRQELLNASQDTVFIFWGPSSCMRRDGKGHVYNNLRLLNQLLPKLKVYIISRNKMLKFDELFKKETGIDRKSSNSWLSTGWFTMAIALELCDRINVYGMVPPDFCRSSSHPSLPYHYYEPSGPDECSMYLSHERSRRGSHHRFITEKAVFANWARTLNIHFHQPDWMPAAVTNSMNISYAPLPAGS
;
A
#
# COMPACT_ATOMS: atom_id res chain seq x y z
N MET A 1 -34.21 -4.94 -5.69
CA MET A 1 -32.87 -5.42 -6.13
C MET A 1 -32.41 -4.68 -7.39
N LYS A 2 -32.33 -3.35 -7.39
CA LYS A 2 -31.95 -2.53 -8.58
C LYS A 2 -31.28 -1.22 -8.17
N MET A 3 -30.13 -1.25 -7.42
CA MET A 3 -29.42 0.01 -7.08
C MET A 3 -27.92 -0.16 -6.78
N LYS A 4 -27.24 -1.13 -7.41
CA LYS A 4 -25.79 -1.38 -7.20
C LYS A 4 -24.89 -1.17 -8.42
N ILE A 5 -25.39 -0.66 -9.55
CA ILE A 5 -24.60 -0.54 -10.79
C ILE A 5 -24.12 0.90 -11.06
N ARG A 6 -24.57 1.92 -10.32
CA ARG A 6 -24.28 3.33 -10.66
C ARG A 6 -22.95 3.92 -10.16
N VAL A 7 -22.22 3.27 -9.27
CA VAL A 7 -20.97 3.86 -8.73
C VAL A 7 -19.80 3.78 -9.72
N CYS A 8 -19.82 2.87 -10.66
CA CYS A 8 -18.72 2.70 -11.62
C CYS A 8 -18.88 3.45 -12.97
N GLN A 9 -20.01 4.07 -13.27
CA GLN A 9 -20.28 4.56 -14.65
C GLN A 9 -20.14 6.07 -14.88
N GLY A 10 -19.82 6.89 -13.88
CA GLY A 10 -20.02 8.35 -13.97
C GLY A 10 -18.84 9.23 -14.39
N VAL A 11 -17.59 8.74 -14.57
CA VAL A 11 -16.42 9.64 -14.62
C VAL A 11 -15.46 9.41 -15.80
N SER A 12 -15.79 8.53 -16.75
CA SER A 12 -14.82 8.08 -17.77
C SER A 12 -14.47 9.11 -18.84
N GLY A 13 -15.38 10.00 -19.21
CA GLY A 13 -15.20 10.91 -20.36
C GLY A 13 -14.33 12.13 -20.05
N ILE A 14 -14.47 12.72 -18.88
CA ILE A 14 -13.80 14.00 -18.53
C ILE A 14 -12.30 13.79 -18.22
N ILE A 15 -11.94 12.62 -17.72
CA ILE A 15 -10.54 12.33 -17.32
C ILE A 15 -9.63 12.16 -18.53
N ILE A 16 -10.13 11.56 -19.61
CA ILE A 16 -9.33 11.35 -20.83
C ILE A 16 -8.94 12.69 -21.45
N VAL A 17 -9.85 13.65 -21.48
CA VAL A 17 -9.59 14.98 -22.05
C VAL A 17 -8.58 15.76 -21.20
N THR A 18 -8.68 15.74 -19.87
CA THR A 18 -7.76 16.46 -18.99
C THR A 18 -6.37 15.82 -18.94
N MET A 19 -6.25 14.50 -19.09
CA MET A 19 -4.95 13.83 -19.19
C MET A 19 -4.23 14.15 -20.49
N VAL A 20 -4.93 14.14 -21.61
CA VAL A 20 -4.34 14.42 -22.94
C VAL A 20 -3.89 15.88 -23.04
N THR A 21 -4.68 16.83 -22.56
CA THR A 21 -4.32 18.26 -22.59
C THR A 21 -3.14 18.58 -21.66
N SER A 22 -3.08 18.01 -20.46
CA SER A 22 -1.94 18.20 -19.54
C SER A 22 -0.66 17.55 -20.08
N PHE A 23 -0.76 16.43 -20.79
CA PHE A 23 0.41 15.76 -21.38
C PHE A 23 1.00 16.57 -22.55
N MET A 24 0.15 17.15 -23.40
CA MET A 24 0.58 18.01 -24.52
C MET A 24 1.31 19.27 -24.02
N LEU A 25 0.87 19.87 -22.90
CA LEU A 25 1.53 21.03 -22.31
C LEU A 25 2.91 20.70 -21.73
N VAL A 26 3.09 19.52 -21.13
CA VAL A 26 4.38 19.09 -20.58
C VAL A 26 5.34 18.67 -21.70
N TYR A 27 4.85 18.02 -22.75
CA TYR A 27 5.67 17.61 -23.90
C TYR A 27 6.23 18.81 -24.67
N ASN A 28 5.45 19.86 -24.86
CA ASN A 28 5.89 21.08 -25.54
C ASN A 28 6.92 21.90 -24.73
N ASN A 29 6.92 21.79 -23.37
CA ASN A 29 7.92 22.45 -22.53
C ASN A 29 9.25 21.67 -22.43
N SER A 30 9.29 20.38 -22.78
CA SER A 30 10.51 19.56 -22.75
C SER A 30 11.32 19.57 -24.04
N SER A 31 10.84 20.21 -25.10
CA SER A 31 11.48 20.19 -26.42
C SER A 31 12.43 21.35 -26.67
N GLY A 32 12.71 22.19 -25.70
CA GLY A 32 13.55 23.35 -25.83
C GLY A 32 14.79 23.31 -24.94
N ASP A 33 15.72 22.40 -25.17
CA ASP A 33 17.14 22.60 -24.86
C ASP A 33 17.96 21.44 -25.43
N ARG A 34 18.51 21.63 -26.61
CA ARG A 34 19.64 20.87 -27.13
C ARG A 34 20.63 21.86 -27.75
N SER A 35 21.74 22.05 -27.09
CA SER A 35 22.97 22.48 -27.76
C SER A 35 24.17 21.72 -27.15
N SER A 36 24.70 20.89 -27.93
CA SER A 36 26.07 20.54 -28.32
C SER A 36 27.25 20.96 -27.43
N SER A 37 28.12 20.02 -27.10
CA SER A 37 29.51 20.06 -27.58
C SER A 37 30.25 18.77 -27.29
N SER A 38 30.97 18.37 -28.32
CA SER A 38 31.94 17.28 -28.52
C SER A 38 33.27 17.51 -27.79
N SER A 39 33.94 16.46 -27.39
CA SER A 39 35.31 16.18 -27.94
C SER A 39 35.91 14.92 -27.29
N ALA A 40 36.53 14.15 -28.16
CA ALA A 40 37.25 12.93 -27.93
C ALA A 40 38.68 13.18 -27.42
N SER A 41 39.26 12.23 -26.74
CA SER A 41 40.66 11.82 -26.98
C SER A 41 40.97 10.46 -26.37
N SER A 42 41.49 9.65 -27.28
CA SER A 42 42.08 8.33 -27.11
C SER A 42 43.51 8.46 -26.60
N VAL A 43 43.93 7.60 -25.68
CA VAL A 43 45.35 7.19 -25.56
C VAL A 43 45.43 5.71 -25.22
N SER A 44 46.08 4.98 -26.10
CA SER A 44 46.55 3.60 -25.97
C SER A 44 47.93 3.58 -25.32
N SER A 45 48.24 2.60 -24.49
CA SER A 45 49.63 2.07 -24.38
C SER A 45 49.69 0.68 -23.75
N HIS A 46 50.57 -0.07 -24.33
CA HIS A 46 51.00 -1.43 -24.32
C HIS A 46 51.35 -2.11 -22.96
N ARG A 47 50.93 -3.35 -22.85
CA ARG A 47 51.62 -4.65 -22.64
C ARG A 47 52.81 -4.77 -21.66
N SER A 48 52.67 -5.70 -20.73
CA SER A 48 53.72 -6.71 -20.46
C SER A 48 53.15 -7.94 -19.74
N ASP A 49 53.50 -9.11 -20.25
CA ASP A 49 53.11 -10.45 -19.78
C ASP A 49 53.92 -10.86 -18.53
N GLY A 50 53.26 -11.54 -17.61
CA GLY A 50 53.87 -12.36 -16.55
C GLY A 50 52.85 -13.37 -16.03
N PRO A 51 53.21 -14.65 -15.84
CA PRO A 51 52.26 -15.69 -15.48
C PRO A 51 51.95 -15.63 -13.97
N VAL A 52 50.66 -15.55 -13.61
CA VAL A 52 50.16 -15.60 -12.23
C VAL A 52 49.44 -16.93 -12.00
N PRO A 53 49.64 -17.57 -10.82
CA PRO A 53 49.14 -18.91 -10.54
C PRO A 53 47.60 -18.94 -10.38
N SER A 54 47.04 -20.05 -10.83
CA SER A 54 45.62 -20.44 -10.72
C SER A 54 45.11 -20.33 -9.27
N THR A 55 44.38 -19.24 -8.96
CA THR A 55 43.57 -19.15 -7.77
C THR A 55 42.21 -19.73 -8.05
N LYS A 56 41.79 -20.71 -7.24
CA LYS A 56 40.48 -21.32 -7.24
C LYS A 56 39.39 -20.25 -7.24
N LYS A 57 38.53 -20.30 -8.23
CA LYS A 57 37.31 -19.47 -8.37
C LYS A 57 36.49 -19.60 -7.08
N PRO A 58 36.10 -18.49 -6.42
CA PRO A 58 35.21 -18.58 -5.28
C PRO A 58 33.89 -19.21 -5.73
N GLU A 59 33.49 -20.25 -5.03
CA GLU A 59 32.20 -20.90 -5.19
C GLU A 59 31.11 -19.85 -4.96
N THR A 60 30.40 -19.46 -6.00
CA THR A 60 29.29 -18.51 -5.94
C THR A 60 28.17 -19.19 -5.15
N LEU A 61 27.97 -18.74 -3.90
CA LEU A 61 26.79 -19.10 -3.10
C LEU A 61 25.53 -18.95 -3.96
N PRO A 62 24.61 -19.91 -3.94
CA PRO A 62 23.40 -19.86 -4.74
C PRO A 62 22.64 -18.57 -4.40
N ARG A 63 22.47 -17.71 -5.41
CA ARG A 63 21.70 -16.47 -5.31
C ARG A 63 20.27 -16.84 -4.95
N LEU A 64 19.87 -16.59 -3.70
CA LEU A 64 18.51 -16.84 -3.24
C LEU A 64 17.54 -16.15 -4.21
N GLN A 65 16.77 -16.94 -4.95
CA GLN A 65 15.84 -16.38 -5.93
C GLN A 65 14.73 -15.65 -5.21
N THR A 66 14.51 -14.38 -5.55
CA THR A 66 13.40 -13.59 -5.00
C THR A 66 12.08 -14.31 -5.26
N PRO A 67 11.27 -14.59 -4.23
CA PRO A 67 10.03 -15.34 -4.38
C PRO A 67 9.05 -14.62 -5.30
N THR A 68 8.31 -15.43 -6.06
CA THR A 68 7.23 -14.95 -6.93
C THR A 68 5.92 -15.01 -6.18
N LEU A 69 5.22 -13.89 -6.14
CA LEU A 69 3.96 -13.74 -5.40
C LEU A 69 2.77 -13.97 -6.31
N GLU A 70 2.03 -15.05 -6.03
CA GLU A 70 0.84 -15.38 -6.78
C GLU A 70 -0.32 -14.42 -6.48
N GLY A 71 -1.06 -14.10 -7.55
CA GLY A 71 -2.25 -13.25 -7.45
C GLY A 71 -2.00 -11.76 -7.60
N TYR A 72 -0.74 -11.34 -7.81
CA TYR A 72 -0.37 -9.97 -8.16
C TYR A 72 0.21 -9.96 -9.57
N THR A 73 -0.51 -9.35 -10.52
CA THR A 73 -0.16 -9.40 -11.95
C THR A 73 0.09 -8.00 -12.49
N GLY A 74 1.18 -7.86 -13.22
CA GLY A 74 1.51 -6.63 -13.95
C GLY A 74 0.40 -6.25 -14.94
N VAL A 75 0.11 -4.97 -15.03
CA VAL A 75 -0.98 -4.45 -15.88
C VAL A 75 -0.63 -4.56 -17.37
N MET A 76 0.64 -4.39 -17.73
CA MET A 76 1.11 -4.41 -19.12
C MET A 76 1.65 -5.77 -19.55
N ASP A 77 2.50 -6.37 -18.74
CA ASP A 77 3.24 -7.57 -19.09
C ASP A 77 2.65 -8.87 -18.54
N HIS A 78 1.62 -8.74 -17.69
CA HIS A 78 0.93 -9.85 -17.00
C HIS A 78 1.84 -10.76 -16.15
N LYS A 79 3.09 -10.36 -15.91
CA LYS A 79 4.00 -11.11 -15.07
C LYS A 79 3.59 -11.01 -13.59
N LEU A 80 3.94 -12.06 -12.85
CA LEU A 80 3.74 -12.08 -11.42
C LEU A 80 4.76 -11.17 -10.72
N LEU A 81 4.34 -10.57 -9.61
CA LEU A 81 5.21 -9.76 -8.78
C LEU A 81 6.31 -10.62 -8.16
N LYS A 82 7.56 -10.14 -8.27
CA LYS A 82 8.72 -10.68 -7.56
C LYS A 82 9.22 -9.63 -6.59
N MET A 83 9.02 -9.87 -5.31
CA MET A 83 9.43 -8.95 -4.25
C MET A 83 9.59 -9.70 -2.95
N HIS A 84 10.62 -9.35 -2.17
CA HIS A 84 10.83 -9.83 -0.81
C HIS A 84 11.66 -8.79 -0.05
N CYS A 85 11.39 -8.61 1.23
CA CYS A 85 12.07 -7.66 2.09
C CYS A 85 12.31 -8.30 3.47
N ARG A 86 13.53 -8.22 3.98
CA ARG A 86 13.85 -8.70 5.33
C ARG A 86 13.14 -7.87 6.40
N THR A 87 13.08 -6.54 6.21
CA THR A 87 12.43 -5.62 7.13
C THR A 87 11.55 -4.64 6.38
N CYS A 88 10.31 -4.52 6.82
CA CYS A 88 9.33 -3.58 6.27
C CYS A 88 8.89 -2.57 7.31
N ALA A 89 8.78 -1.30 6.91
CA ALA A 89 8.01 -0.28 7.61
C ALA A 89 6.65 -0.15 6.92
N LEU A 90 5.57 -0.56 7.58
CA LEU A 90 4.21 -0.32 7.15
C LEU A 90 3.73 0.98 7.79
N VAL A 91 3.65 2.04 7.00
CA VAL A 91 3.29 3.38 7.47
C VAL A 91 1.80 3.62 7.20
N THR A 92 1.03 3.80 8.26
CA THR A 92 -0.41 4.11 8.16
C THR A 92 -0.62 5.58 7.75
N SER A 93 -1.89 5.98 7.60
CA SER A 93 -2.25 7.37 7.32
C SER A 93 -2.67 8.13 8.60
N SER A 94 -2.57 7.50 9.77
CA SER A 94 -3.11 7.99 11.03
C SER A 94 -2.48 9.29 11.51
N GLY A 95 -3.28 10.16 12.13
CA GLY A 95 -2.84 11.35 12.84
C GLY A 95 -1.88 11.08 14.00
N GLN A 96 -1.79 9.83 14.48
CA GLN A 96 -0.79 9.41 15.49
C GLN A 96 0.65 9.68 15.04
N LEU A 97 0.88 9.78 13.74
CA LEU A 97 2.21 10.02 13.16
C LEU A 97 2.64 11.50 13.23
N THR A 98 1.71 12.42 13.45
CA THR A 98 2.01 13.86 13.49
C THR A 98 2.96 14.17 14.65
N GLY A 99 4.09 14.79 14.35
CA GLY A 99 5.11 15.15 15.34
C GLY A 99 5.92 13.99 15.91
N SER A 100 5.75 12.77 15.37
CA SER A 100 6.41 11.56 15.88
C SER A 100 7.94 11.55 15.69
N LYS A 101 8.44 12.27 14.68
CA LYS A 101 9.86 12.31 14.29
C LYS A 101 10.45 10.93 13.97
N ARG A 102 9.61 9.98 13.53
CA ARG A 102 10.03 8.60 13.20
C ARG A 102 10.51 8.44 11.75
N GLY A 103 10.57 9.51 10.98
CA GLY A 103 10.85 9.44 9.53
C GLY A 103 12.16 8.75 9.18
N GLU A 104 13.27 9.05 9.89
CA GLU A 104 14.55 8.38 9.66
C GLU A 104 14.53 6.90 10.05
N GLU A 105 13.85 6.54 11.13
CA GLU A 105 13.68 5.16 11.56
C GLU A 105 12.92 4.35 10.51
N ILE A 106 11.84 4.91 9.98
CA ILE A 106 11.04 4.33 8.90
C ILE A 106 11.91 4.09 7.66
N ASP A 107 12.70 5.10 7.26
CA ASP A 107 13.53 5.04 6.06
C ASP A 107 14.72 4.07 6.16
N ARG A 108 15.12 3.62 7.37
CA ARG A 108 16.13 2.56 7.56
C ARG A 108 15.62 1.17 7.23
N SER A 109 14.30 0.97 7.15
CA SER A 109 13.73 -0.32 6.74
C SER A 109 14.09 -0.64 5.29
N GLU A 110 14.30 -1.91 4.96
CA GLU A 110 14.59 -2.31 3.59
C GLU A 110 13.48 -1.89 2.62
N CYS A 111 12.23 -2.11 3.02
CA CYS A 111 11.05 -1.68 2.28
C CYS A 111 10.14 -0.78 3.12
N VAL A 112 9.64 0.28 2.51
CA VAL A 112 8.64 1.16 3.11
C VAL A 112 7.33 1.01 2.34
N ILE A 113 6.27 0.64 3.05
CA ILE A 113 4.95 0.34 2.50
C ILE A 113 3.97 1.44 2.91
N ARG A 114 3.28 2.05 1.94
CA ARG A 114 2.29 3.11 2.17
C ARG A 114 0.95 2.78 1.51
N MET A 115 -0.08 3.51 1.90
CA MET A 115 -1.45 3.28 1.42
C MET A 115 -2.00 4.49 0.67
N ASN A 116 -2.82 4.22 -0.35
CA ASN A 116 -3.58 5.21 -1.11
C ASN A 116 -2.72 6.42 -1.54
N ASP A 117 -3.23 7.61 -1.33
CA ASP A 117 -2.63 8.89 -1.68
C ASP A 117 -1.90 9.59 -0.51
N ALA A 118 -1.64 8.87 0.59
CA ALA A 118 -0.91 9.43 1.74
C ALA A 118 0.44 10.01 1.31
N PRO A 119 0.66 11.33 1.46
CA PRO A 119 1.85 12.03 0.99
C PRO A 119 3.05 11.76 1.90
N SER A 120 4.26 11.88 1.37
CA SER A 120 5.49 11.96 2.17
C SER A 120 6.09 13.37 2.13
N ILE A 121 5.93 14.09 1.05
CA ILE A 121 6.39 15.48 0.91
C ILE A 121 5.72 16.35 1.99
N ASN A 122 6.50 17.19 2.64
CA ASN A 122 6.16 18.03 3.80
C ASN A 122 5.90 17.26 5.12
N TYR A 123 6.00 15.93 5.13
CA TYR A 123 5.81 15.08 6.32
C TYR A 123 7.00 14.16 6.59
N GLN A 124 8.14 14.37 5.89
CA GLN A 124 9.28 13.45 5.90
C GLN A 124 9.85 13.22 7.30
N GLN A 125 9.80 14.24 8.16
CA GLN A 125 10.30 14.13 9.53
C GLN A 125 9.54 13.06 10.32
N ASP A 126 8.23 12.94 10.08
CA ASP A 126 7.36 12.03 10.81
C ASP A 126 7.16 10.68 10.11
N VAL A 127 7.07 10.68 8.79
CA VAL A 127 6.69 9.49 8.02
C VAL A 127 7.76 8.96 7.06
N GLY A 128 8.92 9.61 6.99
CA GLY A 128 10.00 9.25 6.05
C GLY A 128 9.74 9.68 4.61
N ARG A 129 10.74 9.50 3.76
CA ARG A 129 10.73 9.92 2.33
C ARG A 129 10.48 8.75 1.40
N ARG A 130 11.00 7.57 1.76
CA ARG A 130 11.02 6.39 0.88
C ARG A 130 9.65 5.75 0.74
N THR A 131 9.40 5.19 -0.44
CA THR A 131 8.26 4.30 -0.70
C THR A 131 8.74 3.18 -1.62
N SER A 132 8.73 1.94 -1.14
CA SER A 132 9.08 0.74 -1.92
C SER A 132 7.83 0.11 -2.52
N LEU A 133 6.71 0.16 -1.79
CA LEU A 133 5.43 -0.38 -2.18
C LEU A 133 4.30 0.57 -1.79
N ARG A 134 3.36 0.78 -2.69
CA ARG A 134 2.13 1.52 -2.41
C ARG A 134 0.90 0.69 -2.76
N VAL A 135 0.03 0.45 -1.79
CA VAL A 135 -1.22 -0.30 -1.96
C VAL A 135 -2.37 0.70 -2.08
N ILE A 136 -3.12 0.64 -3.19
CA ILE A 136 -4.09 1.67 -3.57
C ILE A 136 -5.45 1.05 -3.83
N ALA A 137 -6.48 1.55 -3.12
CA ALA A 137 -7.86 1.23 -3.40
C ALA A 137 -8.33 1.86 -4.73
N HIS A 138 -9.19 1.17 -5.46
CA HIS A 138 -9.81 1.70 -6.68
C HIS A 138 -10.49 3.07 -6.46
N SER A 139 -11.08 3.29 -5.30
CA SER A 139 -11.74 4.55 -4.92
C SER A 139 -10.75 5.71 -4.72
N SER A 140 -9.47 5.41 -4.46
CA SER A 140 -8.42 6.41 -4.29
C SER A 140 -7.70 6.78 -5.58
N LEU A 141 -7.96 6.05 -6.69
CA LEU A 141 -7.27 6.27 -7.97
C LEU A 141 -7.32 7.73 -8.42
N GLN A 142 -8.48 8.40 -8.28
CA GLN A 142 -8.64 9.79 -8.69
C GLN A 142 -7.75 10.76 -7.89
N ARG A 143 -7.61 10.54 -6.58
CA ARG A 143 -6.74 11.35 -5.72
C ARG A 143 -5.27 11.14 -6.07
N VAL A 144 -4.88 9.87 -6.28
CA VAL A 144 -3.51 9.52 -6.73
C VAL A 144 -3.18 10.19 -8.07
N LEU A 145 -4.12 10.20 -9.03
CA LEU A 145 -3.91 10.85 -10.32
C LEU A 145 -3.83 12.39 -10.23
N ARG A 146 -4.53 13.01 -9.29
CA ARG A 146 -4.38 14.45 -9.02
C ARG A 146 -3.01 14.81 -8.46
N SER A 147 -2.46 13.97 -7.60
CA SER A 147 -1.12 14.12 -7.00
C SER A 147 -0.03 13.34 -7.77
N ARG A 148 -0.23 13.09 -9.07
CA ARG A 148 0.63 12.21 -9.88
C ARG A 148 2.09 12.62 -9.93
N GLN A 149 2.41 13.91 -9.87
CA GLN A 149 3.79 14.40 -9.89
C GLN A 149 4.56 13.85 -8.69
N GLU A 150 3.98 13.95 -7.52
CA GLU A 150 4.59 13.47 -6.28
C GLU A 150 4.56 11.94 -6.19
N LEU A 151 3.38 11.34 -6.41
CA LEU A 151 3.15 9.94 -6.08
C LEU A 151 3.59 8.96 -7.18
N LEU A 152 3.61 9.40 -8.43
CA LEU A 152 3.87 8.52 -9.58
C LEU A 152 5.15 8.91 -10.34
N ASN A 153 5.31 10.17 -10.73
CA ASN A 153 6.43 10.57 -11.59
C ASN A 153 7.77 10.56 -10.85
N ALA A 154 7.77 10.90 -9.55
CA ALA A 154 8.99 10.88 -8.72
C ALA A 154 9.38 9.48 -8.23
N SER A 155 8.53 8.47 -8.40
CA SER A 155 8.64 7.16 -7.75
C SER A 155 9.05 6.05 -8.72
N GLN A 156 10.20 6.16 -9.38
CA GLN A 156 10.64 5.21 -10.42
C GLN A 156 10.83 3.77 -9.92
N ASP A 157 11.18 3.57 -8.65
CA ASP A 157 11.43 2.25 -8.06
C ASP A 157 10.25 1.70 -7.25
N THR A 158 9.24 2.50 -7.00
CA THR A 158 8.06 2.09 -6.24
C THR A 158 7.22 1.08 -7.02
N VAL A 159 6.82 0.01 -6.35
CA VAL A 159 5.80 -0.93 -6.83
C VAL A 159 4.43 -0.41 -6.41
N PHE A 160 3.50 -0.35 -7.35
CA PHE A 160 2.11 0.05 -7.11
C PHE A 160 1.19 -1.16 -7.25
N ILE A 161 0.45 -1.49 -6.18
CA ILE A 161 -0.55 -2.57 -6.20
C ILE A 161 -1.93 -1.94 -6.06
N PHE A 162 -2.78 -2.14 -7.06
CA PHE A 162 -4.16 -1.66 -7.05
C PHE A 162 -5.14 -2.80 -6.76
N TRP A 163 -6.14 -2.52 -5.94
CA TRP A 163 -7.22 -3.43 -5.62
C TRP A 163 -8.59 -2.79 -5.78
N GLY A 164 -9.61 -3.60 -5.98
CA GLY A 164 -10.99 -3.12 -6.10
C GLY A 164 -11.97 -4.22 -6.47
N PRO A 165 -13.27 -3.88 -6.57
CA PRO A 165 -14.30 -4.81 -7.00
C PRO A 165 -13.98 -5.40 -8.37
N SER A 166 -14.27 -6.69 -8.55
CA SER A 166 -14.00 -7.39 -9.82
C SER A 166 -14.64 -6.72 -11.02
N SER A 167 -15.80 -6.07 -10.84
CA SER A 167 -16.48 -5.32 -11.91
C SER A 167 -15.68 -4.14 -12.45
N CYS A 168 -14.90 -3.47 -11.56
CA CYS A 168 -14.08 -2.32 -11.94
C CYS A 168 -12.70 -2.74 -12.48
N MET A 169 -12.24 -3.96 -12.13
CA MET A 169 -10.91 -4.49 -12.43
C MET A 169 -10.90 -5.49 -13.61
N ARG A 170 -11.99 -5.59 -14.38
CA ARG A 170 -12.11 -6.49 -15.53
C ARG A 170 -11.12 -6.13 -16.63
N ARG A 171 -10.55 -7.16 -17.28
CA ARG A 171 -9.58 -7.02 -18.37
C ARG A 171 -10.20 -7.04 -19.77
N ASP A 172 -11.51 -7.27 -19.87
CA ASP A 172 -12.30 -7.39 -21.11
C ASP A 172 -12.77 -6.05 -21.68
N GLY A 173 -12.12 -4.94 -21.30
CA GLY A 173 -12.50 -3.60 -21.74
C GLY A 173 -13.62 -2.94 -20.92
N LYS A 174 -14.35 -3.70 -20.09
CA LYS A 174 -15.46 -3.18 -19.27
C LYS A 174 -15.04 -2.74 -17.86
N GLY A 175 -13.78 -2.98 -17.46
CA GLY A 175 -13.23 -2.57 -16.18
C GLY A 175 -12.59 -1.20 -16.28
N HIS A 176 -13.31 -0.14 -15.94
CA HIS A 176 -12.81 1.24 -16.09
C HIS A 176 -11.53 1.52 -15.27
N VAL A 177 -11.38 0.95 -14.08
CA VAL A 177 -10.13 1.11 -13.28
C VAL A 177 -8.97 0.44 -14.00
N TYR A 178 -9.13 -0.81 -14.44
CA TYR A 178 -8.10 -1.50 -15.20
C TYR A 178 -7.70 -0.75 -16.48
N ASN A 179 -8.69 -0.24 -17.24
CA ASN A 179 -8.43 0.53 -18.45
C ASN A 179 -7.62 1.82 -18.16
N ASN A 180 -7.96 2.54 -17.09
CA ASN A 180 -7.22 3.72 -16.65
C ASN A 180 -5.80 3.37 -16.22
N LEU A 181 -5.59 2.26 -15.52
CA LEU A 181 -4.24 1.80 -15.14
C LEU A 181 -3.40 1.40 -16.35
N ARG A 182 -4.01 0.76 -17.37
CA ARG A 182 -3.33 0.48 -18.64
C ARG A 182 -2.87 1.77 -19.33
N LEU A 183 -3.78 2.73 -19.46
CA LEU A 183 -3.44 4.02 -20.06
C LEU A 183 -2.34 4.75 -19.29
N LEU A 184 -2.44 4.78 -17.96
CA LEU A 184 -1.41 5.35 -17.09
C LEU A 184 -0.05 4.68 -17.32
N ASN A 185 -0.02 3.36 -17.38
CA ASN A 185 1.24 2.63 -17.55
C ASN A 185 1.79 2.75 -19.00
N GLN A 186 0.94 2.99 -19.99
CA GLN A 186 1.36 3.34 -21.36
C GLN A 186 2.03 4.71 -21.39
N LEU A 187 1.47 5.70 -20.67
CA LEU A 187 2.02 7.05 -20.57
C LEU A 187 3.30 7.12 -19.71
N LEU A 188 3.39 6.27 -18.70
CA LEU A 188 4.51 6.16 -17.77
C LEU A 188 5.05 4.73 -17.75
N PRO A 189 5.78 4.29 -18.78
CA PRO A 189 6.16 2.87 -18.98
C PRO A 189 7.14 2.34 -17.94
N LYS A 190 7.82 3.21 -17.19
CA LYS A 190 8.70 2.82 -16.08
C LYS A 190 7.96 2.48 -14.79
N LEU A 191 6.67 2.83 -14.67
CA LEU A 191 5.90 2.49 -13.48
C LEU A 191 5.67 0.98 -13.37
N LYS A 192 5.91 0.45 -12.18
CA LYS A 192 5.70 -0.95 -11.82
C LYS A 192 4.28 -1.11 -11.27
N VAL A 193 3.29 -1.27 -12.15
CA VAL A 193 1.86 -1.29 -11.81
C VAL A 193 1.32 -2.71 -11.83
N TYR A 194 0.78 -3.14 -10.69
CA TYR A 194 0.18 -4.47 -10.49
C TYR A 194 -1.26 -4.36 -10.02
N ILE A 195 -2.03 -5.39 -10.27
CA ILE A 195 -3.39 -5.54 -9.72
C ILE A 195 -3.51 -6.84 -8.94
N ILE A 196 -4.37 -6.83 -7.92
CA ILE A 196 -4.75 -8.03 -7.19
C ILE A 196 -5.79 -8.81 -8.01
N SER A 197 -5.52 -10.08 -8.26
CA SER A 197 -6.43 -10.96 -9.01
C SER A 197 -7.71 -11.24 -8.21
N ARG A 198 -8.79 -11.60 -8.93
CA ARG A 198 -10.06 -11.98 -8.29
C ARG A 198 -9.90 -13.13 -7.30
N ASN A 199 -9.12 -14.15 -7.65
CA ASN A 199 -8.92 -15.31 -6.77
C ASN A 199 -8.16 -14.91 -5.49
N LYS A 200 -7.18 -14.02 -5.61
CA LYS A 200 -6.45 -13.48 -4.44
C LYS A 200 -7.36 -12.65 -3.54
N MET A 201 -8.23 -11.82 -4.12
CA MET A 201 -9.26 -11.08 -3.37
C MET A 201 -10.18 -12.01 -2.57
N LEU A 202 -10.58 -13.14 -3.16
CA LEU A 202 -11.39 -14.14 -2.46
C LEU A 202 -10.62 -14.80 -1.32
N LYS A 203 -9.33 -15.11 -1.50
CA LYS A 203 -8.48 -15.62 -0.42
C LYS A 203 -8.38 -14.64 0.76
N PHE A 204 -8.33 -13.33 0.49
CA PHE A 204 -8.36 -12.32 1.55
C PHE A 204 -9.72 -12.25 2.26
N ASP A 205 -10.84 -12.40 1.54
CA ASP A 205 -12.18 -12.52 2.14
C ASP A 205 -12.28 -13.76 3.04
N GLU A 206 -11.75 -14.90 2.58
CA GLU A 206 -11.69 -16.16 3.34
C GLU A 206 -10.80 -16.05 4.58
N LEU A 207 -9.65 -15.41 4.46
CA LEU A 207 -8.75 -15.13 5.58
C LEU A 207 -9.46 -14.30 6.66
N PHE A 208 -10.14 -13.21 6.27
CA PHE A 208 -10.92 -12.41 7.21
C PHE A 208 -12.01 -13.23 7.91
N LYS A 209 -12.74 -14.06 7.16
CA LYS A 209 -13.75 -14.93 7.72
C LYS A 209 -13.17 -15.96 8.70
N LYS A 210 -12.02 -16.56 8.38
CA LYS A 210 -11.30 -17.51 9.25
C LYS A 210 -10.90 -16.86 10.57
N GLU A 211 -10.34 -15.65 10.51
CA GLU A 211 -9.82 -14.95 11.68
C GLU A 211 -10.90 -14.35 12.58
N THR A 212 -12.06 -13.97 12.00
CA THR A 212 -13.10 -13.21 12.72
C THR A 212 -14.43 -13.94 12.88
N GLY A 213 -14.65 -15.03 12.15
CA GLY A 213 -15.95 -15.66 11.99
C GLY A 213 -16.95 -14.86 11.14
N ILE A 214 -16.60 -13.65 10.70
CA ILE A 214 -17.49 -12.75 9.97
C ILE A 214 -17.34 -12.94 8.46
N ASP A 215 -18.42 -13.34 7.80
CA ASP A 215 -18.45 -13.33 6.34
C ASP A 215 -18.68 -11.92 5.82
N ARG A 216 -17.70 -11.38 5.05
CA ARG A 216 -17.75 -10.04 4.49
C ARG A 216 -18.98 -9.78 3.62
N LYS A 217 -19.40 -10.80 2.85
CA LYS A 217 -20.55 -10.66 1.94
C LYS A 217 -21.87 -10.58 2.69
N SER A 218 -22.07 -11.48 3.66
CA SER A 218 -23.29 -11.51 4.48
C SER A 218 -23.38 -10.30 5.40
N SER A 219 -22.25 -9.82 5.96
CA SER A 219 -22.20 -8.63 6.80
C SER A 219 -22.23 -7.32 6.00
N ASN A 220 -22.23 -7.39 4.65
CA ASN A 220 -22.21 -6.24 3.74
C ASN A 220 -21.07 -5.23 4.02
N SER A 221 -19.94 -5.71 4.55
CA SER A 221 -18.75 -4.92 4.83
C SER A 221 -17.70 -5.04 3.72
N TRP A 222 -16.77 -4.11 3.68
CA TRP A 222 -15.59 -4.16 2.82
C TRP A 222 -14.33 -4.24 3.68
N LEU A 223 -13.37 -5.04 3.26
CA LEU A 223 -12.03 -5.02 3.86
C LEU A 223 -11.37 -3.67 3.58
N SER A 224 -10.65 -3.14 4.56
CA SER A 224 -9.95 -1.86 4.40
C SER A 224 -8.68 -1.99 3.55
N THR A 225 -8.16 -0.86 3.06
CA THR A 225 -6.82 -0.88 2.44
C THR A 225 -5.76 -1.33 3.46
N GLY A 226 -5.96 -1.02 4.76
CA GLY A 226 -5.11 -1.50 5.85
C GLY A 226 -5.05 -3.02 5.93
N TRP A 227 -6.19 -3.70 5.80
CA TRP A 227 -6.26 -5.17 5.75
C TRP A 227 -5.43 -5.73 4.59
N PHE A 228 -5.67 -5.24 3.38
CA PHE A 228 -4.91 -5.71 2.20
C PHE A 228 -3.43 -5.43 2.36
N THR A 229 -3.05 -4.26 2.87
CA THR A 229 -1.65 -3.88 3.04
C THR A 229 -0.95 -4.78 4.07
N MET A 230 -1.60 -5.08 5.20
CA MET A 230 -1.05 -5.99 6.21
C MET A 230 -0.91 -7.42 5.66
N ALA A 231 -1.94 -7.94 4.99
CA ALA A 231 -1.90 -9.26 4.39
C ALA A 231 -0.82 -9.38 3.30
N ILE A 232 -0.63 -8.34 2.48
CA ILE A 232 0.46 -8.25 1.51
C ILE A 232 1.81 -8.21 2.22
N ALA A 233 1.95 -7.42 3.28
CA ALA A 233 3.21 -7.33 4.04
C ALA A 233 3.60 -8.68 4.65
N LEU A 234 2.65 -9.49 5.12
CA LEU A 234 2.91 -10.85 5.61
C LEU A 234 3.46 -11.81 4.53
N GLU A 235 3.14 -11.55 3.26
CA GLU A 235 3.66 -12.34 2.14
C GLU A 235 5.03 -11.88 1.65
N LEU A 236 5.39 -10.62 1.93
CA LEU A 236 6.60 -9.98 1.41
C LEU A 236 7.75 -9.93 2.41
N CYS A 237 7.44 -9.82 3.71
CA CYS A 237 8.37 -9.32 4.71
C CYS A 237 8.64 -10.35 5.81
N ASP A 238 9.91 -10.52 6.19
CA ASP A 238 10.27 -11.38 7.33
C ASP A 238 9.97 -10.68 8.67
N ARG A 239 10.07 -9.35 8.70
CA ARG A 239 9.72 -8.51 9.85
C ARG A 239 8.92 -7.29 9.41
N ILE A 240 7.83 -6.99 10.12
CA ILE A 240 6.95 -5.86 9.86
C ILE A 240 6.94 -4.93 11.06
N ASN A 241 7.40 -3.69 10.87
CA ASN A 241 7.26 -2.60 11.82
C ASN A 241 6.11 -1.71 11.34
N VAL A 242 5.03 -1.63 12.12
CA VAL A 242 3.80 -0.89 11.79
C VAL A 242 3.81 0.44 12.51
N TYR A 243 3.74 1.54 11.78
CA TYR A 243 3.78 2.89 12.33
C TYR A 243 2.41 3.57 12.24
N GLY A 244 1.94 4.12 13.36
CA GLY A 244 0.69 4.88 13.45
C GLY A 244 -0.56 4.02 13.62
N MET A 245 -0.44 2.80 14.11
CA MET A 245 -1.60 1.94 14.37
C MET A 245 -1.85 1.82 15.87
N VAL A 246 -2.98 2.32 16.33
CA VAL A 246 -3.42 2.20 17.72
C VAL A 246 -3.93 0.79 18.04
N PRO A 247 -3.83 0.32 19.30
CA PRO A 247 -4.41 -0.97 19.71
C PRO A 247 -5.92 -1.00 19.53
N PRO A 248 -6.54 -2.20 19.43
CA PRO A 248 -7.96 -2.34 19.12
C PRO A 248 -8.92 -1.77 20.17
N ASP A 249 -8.47 -1.62 21.41
CA ASP A 249 -9.23 -1.07 22.53
C ASP A 249 -8.99 0.43 22.76
N PHE A 250 -8.08 1.06 22.03
CA PHE A 250 -7.69 2.48 22.18
C PHE A 250 -8.89 3.42 22.23
N CYS A 251 -9.82 3.27 21.29
CA CYS A 251 -11.01 4.13 21.20
C CYS A 251 -12.13 3.81 22.20
N ARG A 252 -11.94 2.83 23.10
CA ARG A 252 -12.86 2.55 24.20
C ARG A 252 -12.60 3.42 25.42
N SER A 253 -11.37 3.89 25.57
CA SER A 253 -11.00 4.83 26.64
C SER A 253 -11.55 6.22 26.36
N SER A 254 -12.19 6.85 27.33
CA SER A 254 -12.62 8.25 27.23
C SER A 254 -11.46 9.26 27.29
N SER A 255 -10.27 8.80 27.66
CA SER A 255 -9.07 9.62 27.81
C SER A 255 -8.15 9.60 26.59
N HIS A 256 -8.54 8.97 25.48
CA HIS A 256 -7.71 9.00 24.27
C HIS A 256 -7.62 10.42 23.69
N PRO A 257 -6.46 10.83 23.12
CA PRO A 257 -6.36 12.12 22.45
C PRO A 257 -7.23 12.15 21.20
N SER A 258 -7.88 13.28 20.93
CA SER A 258 -8.55 13.51 19.65
C SER A 258 -7.52 13.87 18.61
N LEU A 259 -7.31 12.98 17.64
CA LEU A 259 -6.37 13.14 16.55
C LEU A 259 -7.09 12.95 15.20
N PRO A 260 -6.65 13.63 14.13
CA PRO A 260 -7.26 13.47 12.83
C PRO A 260 -7.06 12.05 12.29
N TYR A 261 -8.02 11.55 11.54
CA TYR A 261 -7.96 10.23 10.90
C TYR A 261 -6.76 10.10 9.93
N HIS A 262 -6.39 11.22 9.30
CA HIS A 262 -5.19 11.29 8.45
C HIS A 262 -4.24 12.39 8.92
N TYR A 263 -2.93 12.09 9.01
CA TYR A 263 -1.91 13.08 9.42
C TYR A 263 -1.83 14.30 8.49
N TYR A 264 -2.24 14.15 7.23
CA TYR A 264 -2.23 15.20 6.21
C TYR A 264 -3.58 15.94 6.05
N GLU A 265 -4.56 15.61 6.88
CA GLU A 265 -5.88 16.26 6.95
C GLU A 265 -6.15 16.73 8.37
N PRO A 266 -5.44 17.78 8.85
CA PRO A 266 -5.53 18.20 10.27
C PRO A 266 -6.92 18.65 10.71
N SER A 267 -7.75 19.14 9.78
CA SER A 267 -9.16 19.48 10.01
C SER A 267 -10.12 18.35 9.60
N GLY A 268 -9.60 17.17 9.34
CA GLY A 268 -10.38 15.98 9.00
C GLY A 268 -11.16 15.42 10.20
N PRO A 269 -11.93 14.35 9.97
CA PRO A 269 -12.66 13.69 11.04
C PRO A 269 -11.71 13.11 12.09
N ASP A 270 -12.19 13.04 13.32
CA ASP A 270 -11.49 12.39 14.43
C ASP A 270 -11.29 10.89 14.16
N GLU A 271 -10.10 10.37 14.49
CA GLU A 271 -9.70 9.00 14.21
C GLU A 271 -10.61 7.97 14.87
N CYS A 272 -10.89 8.13 16.16
CA CYS A 272 -11.75 7.20 16.90
C CYS A 272 -13.21 7.29 16.46
N SER A 273 -13.70 8.47 16.15
CA SER A 273 -15.03 8.67 15.58
C SER A 273 -15.18 7.93 14.25
N MET A 274 -14.17 7.98 13.39
CA MET A 274 -14.13 7.22 12.13
C MET A 274 -14.15 5.71 12.39
N TYR A 275 -13.29 5.21 13.27
CA TYR A 275 -13.24 3.78 13.57
C TYR A 275 -14.55 3.26 14.14
N LEU A 276 -15.12 3.94 15.11
CA LEU A 276 -16.37 3.53 15.77
C LEU A 276 -17.57 3.60 14.83
N SER A 277 -17.68 4.66 14.02
CA SER A 277 -18.80 4.80 13.08
C SER A 277 -18.80 3.70 12.01
N HIS A 278 -17.61 3.37 11.47
CA HIS A 278 -17.44 2.29 10.50
C HIS A 278 -17.69 0.93 11.12
N GLU A 279 -17.17 0.66 12.32
CA GLU A 279 -17.35 -0.61 13.03
C GLU A 279 -18.82 -0.92 13.32
N ARG A 280 -19.59 0.10 13.71
CA ARG A 280 -21.02 -0.01 14.05
C ARG A 280 -21.95 0.01 12.84
N SER A 281 -21.47 0.45 11.69
CA SER A 281 -22.29 0.61 10.49
C SER A 281 -22.84 -0.73 9.99
N ARG A 282 -24.13 -0.75 9.65
CA ARG A 282 -24.82 -1.85 8.96
C ARG A 282 -25.10 -1.53 7.49
N ARG A 283 -24.80 -0.31 7.05
CA ARG A 283 -24.96 0.13 5.65
C ARG A 283 -23.78 -0.37 4.82
N GLY A 284 -23.99 -0.67 3.57
CA GLY A 284 -22.90 -1.07 2.67
C GLY A 284 -21.79 -0.02 2.56
N SER A 285 -20.59 -0.44 2.18
CA SER A 285 -19.40 0.41 2.01
C SER A 285 -18.74 0.89 3.32
N HIS A 286 -18.84 0.12 4.39
CA HIS A 286 -18.14 0.37 5.64
C HIS A 286 -17.02 -0.67 5.86
N HIS A 287 -16.08 -0.34 6.75
CA HIS A 287 -14.96 -1.19 7.14
C HIS A 287 -15.09 -1.63 8.59
N ARG A 288 -14.52 -2.75 8.95
CA ARG A 288 -14.45 -3.26 10.32
C ARG A 288 -13.09 -2.92 10.94
N PHE A 289 -12.76 -1.64 11.07
CA PHE A 289 -11.43 -1.19 11.48
C PHE A 289 -10.96 -1.75 12.82
N ILE A 290 -11.84 -1.79 13.83
CA ILE A 290 -11.49 -2.30 15.16
C ILE A 290 -11.32 -3.82 15.11
N THR A 291 -12.22 -4.50 14.41
CA THR A 291 -12.14 -5.95 14.16
C THR A 291 -10.83 -6.30 13.41
N GLU A 292 -10.47 -5.57 12.36
CA GLU A 292 -9.21 -5.79 11.62
C GLU A 292 -7.98 -5.58 12.53
N LYS A 293 -7.97 -4.53 13.37
CA LYS A 293 -6.88 -4.29 14.34
C LYS A 293 -6.76 -5.41 15.37
N ALA A 294 -7.88 -5.98 15.82
CA ALA A 294 -7.87 -7.11 16.74
C ALA A 294 -7.21 -8.34 16.12
N VAL A 295 -7.45 -8.60 14.83
CA VAL A 295 -6.76 -9.65 14.09
C VAL A 295 -5.26 -9.37 13.98
N PHE A 296 -4.85 -8.15 13.64
CA PHE A 296 -3.44 -7.78 13.55
C PHE A 296 -2.73 -7.91 14.90
N ALA A 297 -3.37 -7.51 16.00
CA ALA A 297 -2.87 -7.74 17.35
C ALA A 297 -2.68 -9.24 17.66
N ASN A 298 -3.64 -10.07 17.23
CA ASN A 298 -3.53 -11.52 17.41
C ASN A 298 -2.38 -12.12 16.57
N TRP A 299 -2.22 -11.70 15.32
CA TRP A 299 -1.10 -12.13 14.47
C TRP A 299 0.25 -11.74 15.06
N ALA A 300 0.37 -10.56 15.67
CA ALA A 300 1.62 -10.09 16.28
C ALA A 300 2.07 -10.91 17.50
N ARG A 301 1.22 -11.79 18.04
CA ARG A 301 1.61 -12.72 19.12
C ARG A 301 2.49 -13.87 18.63
N THR A 302 2.35 -14.24 17.36
CA THR A 302 3.03 -15.40 16.77
C THR A 302 3.88 -15.05 15.55
N LEU A 303 3.62 -13.90 14.92
CA LEU A 303 4.34 -13.41 13.76
C LEU A 303 5.22 -12.22 14.14
N ASN A 304 6.25 -11.96 13.34
CA ASN A 304 7.22 -10.91 13.59
C ASN A 304 6.67 -9.52 13.20
N ILE A 305 5.63 -9.08 13.92
CA ILE A 305 4.95 -7.78 13.73
C ILE A 305 5.15 -6.95 14.99
N HIS A 306 5.58 -5.70 14.83
CA HIS A 306 5.84 -4.74 15.91
C HIS A 306 5.10 -3.44 15.62
N PHE A 307 4.50 -2.85 16.66
CA PHE A 307 3.75 -1.60 16.55
C PHE A 307 4.52 -0.45 17.15
N HIS A 308 4.58 0.66 16.40
CA HIS A 308 5.29 1.88 16.75
C HIS A 308 4.39 3.09 16.52
N GLN A 309 4.48 4.08 17.40
CA GLN A 309 3.76 5.35 17.33
C GLN A 309 2.23 5.20 17.19
N PRO A 310 1.56 4.82 18.27
CA PRO A 310 2.11 4.55 19.61
C PRO A 310 2.83 3.22 19.68
N ASP A 311 3.81 3.13 20.60
CA ASP A 311 4.48 1.87 20.88
C ASP A 311 3.56 1.03 21.79
N TRP A 312 3.19 -0.16 21.35
CA TRP A 312 2.38 -1.10 22.13
C TRP A 312 2.65 -2.54 21.73
N MET A 313 2.35 -3.45 22.62
CA MET A 313 2.45 -4.90 22.40
C MET A 313 1.10 -5.56 22.70
N PRO A 314 0.70 -6.59 21.93
CA PRO A 314 -0.47 -7.39 22.28
C PRO A 314 -0.28 -8.04 23.65
N ALA A 315 -1.33 -8.03 24.47
CA ALA A 315 -1.29 -8.72 25.78
C ALA A 315 -0.94 -10.20 25.58
N ALA A 316 -0.10 -10.74 26.49
CA ALA A 316 0.19 -12.16 26.53
C ALA A 316 -1.13 -12.97 26.69
N VAL A 317 -1.21 -14.15 26.08
CA VAL A 317 -2.34 -15.05 26.32
C VAL A 317 -2.18 -15.56 27.76
N THR A 318 -2.86 -14.94 28.72
CA THR A 318 -3.14 -15.59 29.98
C THR A 318 -4.13 -16.71 29.66
N ASN A 319 -3.81 -17.95 30.03
CA ASN A 319 -4.66 -19.15 29.87
C ASN A 319 -5.93 -19.07 30.71
N SER A 320 -6.72 -18.03 30.57
CA SER A 320 -8.04 -17.91 31.17
C SER A 320 -8.94 -17.05 30.29
N MET A 321 -9.99 -17.70 29.83
CA MET A 321 -11.22 -17.18 29.26
C MET A 321 -11.27 -16.89 27.76
N ASN A 322 -12.15 -17.65 27.13
CA ASN A 322 -12.90 -17.30 25.95
C ASN A 322 -13.17 -15.80 25.88
N ILE A 323 -12.47 -15.07 25.01
CA ILE A 323 -12.92 -13.75 24.60
C ILE A 323 -14.11 -13.99 23.68
N SER A 324 -15.28 -14.16 24.27
CA SER A 324 -16.54 -14.00 23.57
C SER A 324 -16.57 -12.56 23.06
N TYR A 325 -16.59 -12.41 21.77
CA TYR A 325 -16.95 -11.15 21.12
C TYR A 325 -18.42 -10.85 21.45
N ALA A 326 -18.67 -10.30 22.63
CA ALA A 326 -19.99 -9.83 22.96
C ALA A 326 -20.32 -8.66 22.01
N PRO A 327 -21.44 -8.72 21.29
CA PRO A 327 -21.91 -7.56 20.54
C PRO A 327 -22.15 -6.42 21.53
N LEU A 328 -21.66 -5.22 21.19
CA LEU A 328 -21.93 -4.02 21.97
C LEU A 328 -23.45 -3.87 22.13
N PRO A 329 -23.95 -3.55 23.34
CA PRO A 329 -25.39 -3.42 23.58
C PRO A 329 -26.00 -2.42 22.61
N ALA A 330 -27.14 -2.78 22.04
CA ALA A 330 -27.95 -1.88 21.23
C ALA A 330 -28.43 -0.75 22.16
N GLY A 331 -27.87 0.44 21.99
CA GLY A 331 -28.36 1.63 22.65
C GLY A 331 -29.80 1.90 22.24
N SER A 332 -30.65 2.08 23.20
CA SER A 332 -32.02 2.57 23.12
C SER A 332 -32.13 3.91 22.40
#